data_785e2c6a7149773eeb5b6e3f4423034c
#
_entry.id   785e2c6a7149773eeb5b6e3f4423034c
#
_cell.length_a   1.000
_cell.length_b   1.000
_cell.length_c   1.000
_cell.angle_alpha   90.00
_cell.angle_beta   90.00
_cell.angle_gamma   90.00
#
_symmetry.space_group_name_H-M   'P 1'
#
loop_
_entity.id
_entity.type
_entity.pdbx_description
1 polymer ?
#
loop_
_entity_poly.entity_id
_entity_poly.type
_entity_poly.pdbx_seq_one_letter_code
_entity_poly.pdbx_strand_id
1 'polypeptide(L)'
;NMIKAMPRAQHLALRLPLPKVMEARAALTGPCSNTVPWESLTSSAIGGLGTDLEPPAEITPESPAVILYTSGTTGAPKGAALSHANLVANPLQGQAWVKELQEGNQRMLAALPFFHAYGLTFSLTLTMLIGSEPVLLPAPQMPLVMKAIKKTPPTFIPGVPTLFERILQAAEKKNIDLSPVQIGFSGASSLPKEIIEEWERATGGRLVEGYGLTETSPIIVGNPQTADRRPGYIGIPFPDTEIRI
;
A
#
# COMPACT_ATOMS: atom_id res chain seq x y z
N ASN A 1 16.06 -10.22 -6.45
CA ASN A 1 15.67 -11.10 -7.55
C ASN A 1 14.20 -11.48 -7.39
N MET A 2 13.29 -10.76 -8.07
CA MET A 2 11.84 -10.96 -7.99
C MET A 2 11.41 -12.41 -8.28
N ILE A 3 12.18 -13.14 -9.08
CA ILE A 3 11.89 -14.55 -9.41
C ILE A 3 11.90 -15.44 -8.16
N LYS A 4 12.79 -15.18 -7.21
CA LYS A 4 12.87 -15.99 -5.97
C LYS A 4 11.65 -15.82 -5.06
N ALA A 5 10.98 -14.67 -5.13
CA ALA A 5 9.77 -14.38 -4.36
C ALA A 5 8.48 -14.94 -4.99
N MET A 6 8.55 -15.46 -6.20
CA MET A 6 7.39 -16.00 -6.92
C MET A 6 7.00 -17.40 -6.45
N PRO A 7 5.72 -17.79 -6.57
CA PRO A 7 5.27 -19.15 -6.36
C PRO A 7 6.07 -20.15 -7.20
N ARG A 8 6.38 -21.32 -6.64
CA ARG A 8 7.21 -22.36 -7.29
C ARG A 8 6.79 -22.70 -8.73
N ALA A 9 5.48 -22.75 -9.01
CA ALA A 9 4.97 -23.01 -10.35
C ALA A 9 5.33 -21.91 -11.35
N GLN A 10 5.24 -20.64 -10.95
CA GLN A 10 5.63 -19.49 -11.79
C GLN A 10 7.15 -19.44 -11.98
N HIS A 11 7.92 -19.72 -10.93
CA HIS A 11 9.37 -19.84 -11.02
C HIS A 11 9.78 -20.95 -12.00
N LEU A 12 9.11 -22.10 -11.98
CA LEU A 12 9.36 -23.19 -12.92
C LEU A 12 8.96 -22.80 -14.36
N ALA A 13 7.81 -22.14 -14.53
CA ALA A 13 7.35 -21.67 -15.83
C ALA A 13 8.33 -20.68 -16.48
N LEU A 14 8.99 -19.82 -15.69
CA LEU A 14 10.01 -18.88 -16.17
C LEU A 14 11.32 -19.56 -16.62
N ARG A 15 11.48 -20.86 -16.40
CA ARG A 15 12.62 -21.63 -16.91
C ARG A 15 12.39 -22.21 -18.31
N LEU A 16 11.16 -22.15 -18.82
CA LEU A 16 10.84 -22.66 -20.15
C LEU A 16 11.54 -21.81 -21.22
N PRO A 17 12.13 -22.46 -22.25
CA PRO A 17 12.85 -21.76 -23.33
C PRO A 17 11.89 -21.20 -24.39
N LEU A 18 10.83 -20.54 -23.98
CA LEU A 18 9.87 -19.88 -24.87
C LEU A 18 10.24 -18.39 -25.03
N PRO A 19 10.20 -17.80 -26.23
CA PRO A 19 10.61 -16.42 -26.46
C PRO A 19 9.98 -15.40 -25.52
N LYS A 20 8.66 -15.44 -25.34
CA LYS A 20 7.93 -14.56 -24.40
C LYS A 20 8.34 -14.77 -22.93
N VAL A 21 8.67 -15.98 -22.56
CA VAL A 21 9.11 -16.32 -21.20
C VAL A 21 10.55 -15.83 -20.98
N MET A 22 11.41 -15.96 -21.98
CA MET A 22 12.78 -15.42 -21.92
C MET A 22 12.78 -13.90 -21.81
N GLU A 23 11.91 -13.21 -22.55
CA GLU A 23 11.72 -11.75 -22.46
C GLU A 23 11.22 -11.34 -21.06
N ALA A 24 10.18 -11.99 -20.56
CA ALA A 24 9.67 -11.75 -19.21
C ALA A 24 10.74 -12.03 -18.14
N ARG A 25 11.54 -13.09 -18.31
CA ARG A 25 12.65 -13.37 -17.40
C ARG A 25 13.74 -12.31 -17.49
N ALA A 26 14.10 -11.85 -18.67
CA ALA A 26 15.09 -10.80 -18.87
C ALA A 26 14.65 -9.49 -18.20
N ALA A 27 13.37 -9.11 -18.34
CA ALA A 27 12.82 -7.94 -17.66
C ALA A 27 12.88 -8.04 -16.13
N LEU A 28 12.80 -9.25 -15.57
CA LEU A 28 12.84 -9.49 -14.11
C LEU A 28 14.26 -9.70 -13.56
N THR A 29 15.22 -9.98 -14.43
CA THR A 29 16.60 -10.34 -14.04
C THR A 29 17.66 -9.54 -14.77
N GLY A 30 17.27 -8.48 -15.50
CA GLY A 30 18.21 -7.63 -16.24
C GLY A 30 19.34 -7.15 -15.31
N PRO A 31 20.61 -7.34 -15.69
CA PRO A 31 21.71 -6.81 -14.88
C PRO A 31 21.68 -5.29 -14.91
N CYS A 32 21.68 -4.67 -13.75
CA CYS A 32 21.95 -3.24 -13.63
C CYS A 32 23.46 -3.08 -13.42
N SER A 33 24.14 -2.27 -14.25
CA SER A 33 25.52 -1.87 -14.03
C SER A 33 25.63 -1.06 -12.73
N ASN A 34 26.75 -1.18 -12.04
CA ASN A 34 27.03 -0.45 -10.80
C ASN A 34 26.08 -0.76 -9.63
N THR A 35 25.58 -1.98 -9.55
CA THR A 35 24.77 -2.44 -8.43
C THR A 35 25.49 -3.52 -7.62
N VAL A 36 25.25 -3.52 -6.32
CA VAL A 36 25.72 -4.56 -5.41
C VAL A 36 24.58 -5.55 -5.18
N PRO A 37 24.82 -6.88 -5.32
CA PRO A 37 23.79 -7.86 -5.00
C PRO A 37 23.30 -7.74 -3.55
N TRP A 38 22.01 -7.79 -3.35
CA TRP A 38 21.41 -7.71 -2.01
C TRP A 38 21.96 -8.79 -1.08
N GLU A 39 22.15 -10.00 -1.59
CA GLU A 39 22.69 -11.11 -0.82
C GLU A 39 24.10 -10.86 -0.30
N SER A 40 24.92 -10.10 -1.04
CA SER A 40 26.27 -9.74 -0.56
C SER A 40 26.24 -8.71 0.55
N LEU A 41 25.26 -7.78 0.52
CA LEU A 41 25.07 -6.80 1.60
C LEU A 41 24.55 -7.47 2.88
N THR A 42 23.58 -8.36 2.76
CA THR A 42 22.98 -9.03 3.92
C THR A 42 23.90 -10.08 4.53
N SER A 43 24.74 -10.78 3.74
CA SER A 43 25.69 -11.75 4.27
C SER A 43 26.83 -11.08 5.04
N SER A 44 27.29 -9.91 4.61
CA SER A 44 28.28 -9.13 5.35
C SER A 44 27.70 -8.53 6.63
N ALA A 45 26.42 -8.15 6.64
CA ALA A 45 25.74 -7.63 7.82
C ALA A 45 25.47 -8.71 8.90
N ILE A 46 25.25 -9.96 8.50
CA ILE A 46 25.06 -11.08 9.43
C ILE A 46 26.39 -11.50 10.09
N GLY A 47 27.53 -11.25 9.42
CA GLY A 47 28.88 -11.58 9.94
C GLY A 47 29.50 -10.55 10.85
N GLY A 48 28.88 -9.42 11.06
CA GLY A 48 29.32 -8.32 11.91
C GLY A 48 28.68 -7.03 11.44
N LEU A 49 27.71 -6.54 12.16
CA LEU A 49 27.41 -5.10 12.15
C LEU A 49 28.70 -4.45 12.64
N GLY A 50 29.51 -3.99 11.67
CA GLY A 50 30.71 -3.23 12.00
C GLY A 50 30.29 -2.08 12.88
N THR A 51 30.88 -2.03 14.05
CA THR A 51 30.76 -0.94 15.02
C THR A 51 31.29 0.38 14.47
N ASP A 52 31.78 0.40 13.24
CA ASP A 52 32.44 1.51 12.55
C ASP A 52 31.53 2.22 11.51
N LEU A 53 30.22 2.08 11.62
CA LEU A 53 29.32 2.97 10.88
C LEU A 53 29.44 4.35 11.50
N GLU A 54 29.88 5.33 10.72
CA GLU A 54 29.77 6.73 11.14
C GLU A 54 28.33 6.98 11.60
N PRO A 55 28.15 7.64 12.76
CA PRO A 55 26.80 7.98 13.19
C PRO A 55 26.11 8.73 12.05
N PRO A 56 24.83 8.41 11.75
CA PRO A 56 24.12 9.13 10.72
C PRO A 56 24.16 10.63 11.04
N ALA A 57 24.22 11.45 10.01
CA ALA A 57 24.03 12.89 10.16
C ALA A 57 22.77 13.13 11.01
N GLU A 58 22.77 14.19 11.80
CA GLU A 58 21.64 14.53 12.66
C GLU A 58 20.36 14.60 11.81
N ILE A 59 19.45 13.66 12.04
CA ILE A 59 18.17 13.59 11.34
C ILE A 59 17.16 14.35 12.19
N THR A 60 16.59 15.40 11.59
CA THR A 60 15.50 16.18 12.21
C THR A 60 14.15 15.79 11.59
N PRO A 61 13.02 16.14 12.21
CA PRO A 61 11.71 15.93 11.62
C PRO A 61 11.54 16.56 10.23
N GLU A 62 12.25 17.66 9.95
CA GLU A 62 12.23 18.39 8.69
C GLU A 62 13.15 17.80 7.63
N SER A 63 14.08 16.93 8.02
CA SER A 63 14.98 16.27 7.07
C SER A 63 14.18 15.49 6.02
N PRO A 64 14.56 15.56 4.72
CA PRO A 64 13.90 14.76 3.68
C PRO A 64 14.03 13.27 3.98
N ALA A 65 12.89 12.58 4.01
CA ALA A 65 12.83 11.13 4.24
C ALA A 65 12.66 10.36 2.93
N VAL A 66 11.88 10.91 1.97
CA VAL A 66 11.62 10.29 0.68
C VAL A 66 11.35 11.36 -0.38
N ILE A 67 11.76 11.09 -1.62
CA ILE A 67 11.39 11.88 -2.79
C ILE A 67 10.56 10.99 -3.71
N LEU A 68 9.30 11.37 -3.90
CA LEU A 68 8.38 10.68 -4.79
C LEU A 68 8.14 11.53 -6.05
N TYR A 69 8.38 10.94 -7.21
CA TYR A 69 8.19 11.65 -8.47
C TYR A 69 6.74 11.60 -8.94
N THR A 70 6.22 12.76 -9.34
CA THR A 70 4.93 12.91 -10.00
C THR A 70 5.14 13.21 -11.47
N SER A 71 4.25 12.68 -12.33
CA SER A 71 4.37 12.82 -13.79
C SER A 71 4.20 14.27 -14.30
N GLY A 72 3.64 15.17 -13.46
CA GLY A 72 3.33 16.55 -13.85
C GLY A 72 2.39 16.59 -15.08
N THR A 73 1.45 17.51 -15.11
CA THR A 73 0.53 17.67 -16.25
C THR A 73 1.16 18.37 -17.45
N THR A 74 2.33 19.01 -17.30
CA THR A 74 2.84 19.99 -18.27
C THR A 74 4.35 19.96 -18.46
N GLY A 75 5.10 18.92 -18.09
CA GLY A 75 6.55 19.00 -18.23
C GLY A 75 7.34 17.85 -17.61
N ALA A 76 8.59 18.13 -17.26
CA ALA A 76 9.48 17.17 -16.61
C ALA A 76 8.90 16.67 -15.27
N PRO A 77 9.14 15.41 -14.89
CA PRO A 77 8.70 14.89 -13.62
C PRO A 77 9.19 15.75 -12.45
N LYS A 78 8.32 15.98 -11.46
CA LYS A 78 8.64 16.74 -10.26
C LYS A 78 8.80 15.79 -9.08
N GLY A 79 9.85 15.99 -8.28
CA GLY A 79 10.10 15.23 -7.06
C GLY A 79 9.43 15.92 -5.87
N ALA A 80 8.39 15.31 -5.31
CA ALA A 80 7.82 15.74 -4.04
C ALA A 80 8.73 15.23 -2.90
N ALA A 81 9.41 16.14 -2.23
CA ALA A 81 10.25 15.82 -1.08
C ALA A 81 9.37 15.79 0.19
N LEU A 82 9.21 14.62 0.78
CA LEU A 82 8.48 14.43 2.01
C LEU A 82 9.46 14.26 3.17
N SER A 83 9.24 15.00 4.26
CA SER A 83 10.07 14.92 5.45
C SER A 83 9.72 13.73 6.36
N HIS A 84 10.55 13.47 7.35
CA HIS A 84 10.24 12.48 8.39
C HIS A 84 8.96 12.85 9.13
N ALA A 85 8.74 14.13 9.43
CA ALA A 85 7.50 14.61 10.05
C ALA A 85 6.27 14.28 9.18
N ASN A 86 6.35 14.46 7.86
CA ASN A 86 5.25 14.12 6.95
C ASN A 86 4.89 12.63 7.00
N LEU A 87 5.93 11.76 6.99
CA LEU A 87 5.72 10.30 7.01
C LEU A 87 5.18 9.78 8.34
N VAL A 88 5.28 10.56 9.41
CA VAL A 88 4.72 10.22 10.74
C VAL A 88 3.35 10.87 10.93
N ALA A 89 3.19 12.14 10.57
CA ALA A 89 1.96 12.89 10.80
C ALA A 89 0.75 12.27 10.06
N ASN A 90 0.90 11.96 8.77
CA ASN A 90 -0.23 11.49 7.98
C ASN A 90 -0.74 10.10 8.40
N PRO A 91 0.10 9.09 8.73
CA PRO A 91 -0.36 7.87 9.39
C PRO A 91 -1.09 8.11 10.72
N LEU A 92 -0.61 9.04 11.56
CA LEU A 92 -1.29 9.41 12.82
C LEU A 92 -2.67 10.02 12.57
N GLN A 93 -2.79 10.90 11.59
CA GLN A 93 -4.07 11.44 11.13
C GLN A 93 -5.00 10.31 10.65
N GLY A 94 -4.46 9.35 9.87
CA GLY A 94 -5.19 8.17 9.41
C GLY A 94 -5.67 7.29 10.56
N GLN A 95 -4.84 7.06 11.56
CA GLN A 95 -5.21 6.30 12.77
C GLN A 95 -6.31 7.02 13.55
N ALA A 96 -6.18 8.33 13.75
CA ALA A 96 -7.19 9.13 14.44
C ALA A 96 -8.52 9.17 13.67
N TRP A 97 -8.47 9.13 12.34
CA TRP A 97 -9.63 9.13 11.46
C TRP A 97 -10.40 7.82 11.48
N VAL A 98 -9.67 6.70 11.49
CA VAL A 98 -10.22 5.35 11.47
C VAL A 98 -10.16 4.79 12.89
N LYS A 99 -11.19 5.05 13.70
CA LYS A 99 -11.23 4.67 15.12
C LYS A 99 -11.10 3.17 15.39
N GLU A 100 -11.44 2.35 14.41
CA GLU A 100 -11.33 0.90 14.45
C GLU A 100 -9.90 0.38 14.29
N LEU A 101 -8.96 1.24 13.88
CA LEU A 101 -7.54 0.89 13.76
C LEU A 101 -6.87 0.83 15.14
N GLN A 102 -7.12 -0.26 15.86
CA GLN A 102 -6.51 -0.52 17.16
C GLN A 102 -5.09 -1.07 17.01
N GLU A 103 -4.20 -0.63 17.89
CA GLU A 103 -2.83 -1.11 17.92
C GLU A 103 -2.76 -2.64 18.12
N GLY A 104 -1.87 -3.29 17.37
CA GLY A 104 -1.60 -4.71 17.45
C GLY A 104 -2.69 -5.66 16.94
N ASN A 105 -3.87 -5.14 16.58
CA ASN A 105 -5.03 -5.98 16.27
C ASN A 105 -5.44 -5.99 14.80
N GLN A 106 -4.68 -5.34 13.92
CA GLN A 106 -5.03 -5.21 12.52
C GLN A 106 -4.14 -6.08 11.63
N ARG A 107 -4.73 -6.58 10.55
CA ARG A 107 -4.02 -7.17 9.42
C ARG A 107 -4.31 -6.35 8.18
N MET A 108 -3.27 -5.75 7.63
CA MET A 108 -3.38 -4.81 6.52
C MET A 108 -2.97 -5.46 5.21
N LEU A 109 -3.88 -5.50 4.23
CA LEU A 109 -3.55 -6.02 2.90
C LEU A 109 -2.66 -5.03 2.15
N ALA A 110 -1.39 -5.35 1.99
CA ALA A 110 -0.43 -4.53 1.26
C ALA A 110 -0.51 -4.82 -0.25
N ALA A 111 -1.63 -4.44 -0.87
CA ALA A 111 -1.85 -4.59 -2.31
C ALA A 111 -1.40 -3.37 -3.12
N LEU A 112 -1.26 -2.20 -2.48
CA LEU A 112 -0.77 -0.99 -3.11
C LEU A 112 0.76 -0.96 -3.16
N PRO A 113 1.37 -0.43 -4.23
CA PRO A 113 2.82 -0.36 -4.33
C PRO A 113 3.42 0.66 -3.34
N PHE A 114 4.50 0.28 -2.66
CA PHE A 114 5.17 1.15 -1.67
C PHE A 114 5.92 2.34 -2.30
N PHE A 115 6.16 2.31 -3.60
CA PHE A 115 6.72 3.46 -4.32
C PHE A 115 5.67 4.54 -4.67
N HIS A 116 4.41 4.33 -4.34
CA HIS A 116 3.33 5.31 -4.42
C HIS A 116 2.99 5.81 -3.01
N ALA A 117 2.81 7.13 -2.83
CA ALA A 117 2.59 7.73 -1.52
C ALA A 117 1.46 7.04 -0.72
N TYR A 118 0.36 6.67 -1.37
CA TYR A 118 -0.75 6.00 -0.72
C TYR A 118 -0.36 4.61 -0.17
N GLY A 119 0.36 3.80 -0.96
CA GLY A 119 0.87 2.50 -0.51
C GLY A 119 1.95 2.64 0.57
N LEU A 120 2.86 3.62 0.42
CA LEU A 120 3.87 3.92 1.42
C LEU A 120 3.22 4.26 2.78
N THR A 121 2.23 5.15 2.79
CA THR A 121 1.61 5.61 4.03
C THR A 121 0.69 4.56 4.64
N PHE A 122 -0.30 4.06 3.90
CA PHE A 122 -1.33 3.19 4.49
C PHE A 122 -0.95 1.71 4.56
N SER A 123 -0.14 1.22 3.62
CA SER A 123 0.26 -0.20 3.66
C SER A 123 1.60 -0.45 4.35
N LEU A 124 2.44 0.57 4.55
CA LEU A 124 3.73 0.40 5.21
C LEU A 124 3.83 1.22 6.50
N THR A 125 3.88 2.56 6.44
CA THR A 125 4.18 3.38 7.63
C THR A 125 3.08 3.32 8.69
N LEU A 126 1.81 3.36 8.30
CA LEU A 126 0.69 3.18 9.24
C LEU A 126 0.71 1.78 9.88
N THR A 127 0.97 0.74 9.08
CA THR A 127 1.08 -0.63 9.59
C THR A 127 2.16 -0.76 10.64
N MET A 128 3.33 -0.14 10.40
CA MET A 128 4.43 -0.12 11.38
C MET A 128 4.08 0.70 12.62
N LEU A 129 3.47 1.87 12.44
CA LEU A 129 3.09 2.78 13.52
C LEU A 129 2.17 2.12 14.53
N ILE A 130 1.13 1.42 14.05
CA ILE A 130 0.13 0.77 14.92
C ILE A 130 0.47 -0.68 15.28
N GLY A 131 1.69 -1.17 14.96
CA GLY A 131 2.11 -2.53 15.26
C GLY A 131 1.26 -3.61 14.60
N SER A 132 0.69 -3.33 13.43
CA SER A 132 -0.17 -4.26 12.71
C SER A 132 0.61 -5.27 11.87
N GLU A 133 -0.03 -6.38 11.51
CA GLU A 133 0.52 -7.40 10.62
C GLU A 133 0.33 -6.99 9.15
N PRO A 134 1.40 -6.75 8.37
CA PRO A 134 1.27 -6.52 6.92
C PRO A 134 1.11 -7.84 6.18
N VAL A 135 0.04 -8.00 5.43
CA VAL A 135 -0.16 -9.10 4.48
C VAL A 135 0.47 -8.70 3.15
N LEU A 136 1.76 -9.02 3.01
CA LEU A 136 2.57 -8.59 1.86
C LEU A 136 2.25 -9.39 0.59
N LEU A 137 2.09 -8.69 -0.52
CA LEU A 137 1.92 -9.25 -1.85
C LEU A 137 3.08 -8.83 -2.75
N PRO A 138 3.74 -9.77 -3.45
CA PRO A 138 4.80 -9.41 -4.40
C PRO A 138 4.27 -8.63 -5.61
N ALA A 139 2.99 -8.80 -5.93
CA ALA A 139 2.27 -8.03 -6.93
C ALA A 139 0.75 -8.14 -6.66
N PRO A 140 -0.06 -7.11 -6.98
CA PRO A 140 -1.51 -7.10 -6.72
C PRO A 140 -2.29 -7.94 -7.74
N GLN A 141 -1.79 -9.12 -8.07
CA GLN A 141 -2.49 -10.06 -8.95
C GLN A 141 -3.64 -10.71 -8.20
N MET A 142 -4.81 -10.74 -8.80
CA MET A 142 -6.04 -11.24 -8.16
C MET A 142 -5.94 -12.65 -7.57
N PRO A 143 -5.26 -13.63 -8.22
CA PRO A 143 -5.04 -14.94 -7.60
C PRO A 143 -4.25 -14.88 -6.29
N LEU A 144 -3.28 -13.95 -6.18
CA LEU A 144 -2.48 -13.77 -4.95
C LEU A 144 -3.29 -13.04 -3.88
N VAL A 145 -4.03 -11.98 -4.27
CA VAL A 145 -4.94 -11.26 -3.38
C VAL A 145 -5.95 -12.21 -2.75
N MET A 146 -6.66 -13.00 -3.56
CA MET A 146 -7.68 -13.94 -3.07
C MET A 146 -7.08 -15.06 -2.22
N LYS A 147 -5.86 -15.51 -2.54
CA LYS A 147 -5.13 -16.48 -1.72
C LYS A 147 -4.78 -15.88 -0.35
N ALA A 148 -4.34 -14.62 -0.33
CA ALA A 148 -4.02 -13.91 0.91
C ALA A 148 -5.30 -13.75 1.77
N ILE A 149 -6.39 -13.24 1.20
CA ILE A 149 -7.68 -13.09 1.88
C ILE A 149 -8.15 -14.42 2.50
N LYS A 150 -8.03 -15.52 1.76
CA LYS A 150 -8.43 -16.84 2.26
C LYS A 150 -7.52 -17.40 3.36
N LYS A 151 -6.20 -17.18 3.28
CA LYS A 151 -5.22 -17.80 4.20
C LYS A 151 -4.89 -16.94 5.41
N THR A 152 -4.87 -15.65 5.22
CA THR A 152 -4.50 -14.64 6.22
C THR A 152 -5.50 -13.48 6.06
N PRO A 153 -6.77 -13.68 6.49
CA PRO A 153 -7.82 -12.70 6.23
C PRO A 153 -7.45 -11.32 6.75
N PRO A 154 -7.34 -10.30 5.89
CA PRO A 154 -7.07 -8.95 6.34
C PRO A 154 -8.29 -8.36 7.04
N THR A 155 -8.05 -7.46 7.98
CA THR A 155 -9.09 -6.67 8.63
C THR A 155 -9.24 -5.29 8.00
N PHE A 156 -8.15 -4.79 7.41
CA PHE A 156 -8.10 -3.51 6.72
C PHE A 156 -7.52 -3.65 5.30
N ILE A 157 -8.18 -3.03 4.33
CA ILE A 157 -7.74 -3.01 2.93
C ILE A 157 -7.66 -1.56 2.43
N PRO A 158 -6.46 -0.97 2.33
CA PRO A 158 -6.26 0.22 1.52
C PRO A 158 -6.23 -0.17 0.04
N GLY A 159 -6.95 0.56 -0.81
CA GLY A 159 -7.08 0.17 -2.21
C GLY A 159 -7.60 1.26 -3.12
N VAL A 160 -7.79 0.91 -4.37
CA VAL A 160 -8.45 1.72 -5.39
C VAL A 160 -9.80 1.07 -5.76
N PRO A 161 -10.78 1.80 -6.31
CA PRO A 161 -12.11 1.25 -6.61
C PRO A 161 -12.08 -0.05 -7.40
N THR A 162 -11.23 -0.15 -8.41
CA THR A 162 -11.07 -1.36 -9.23
C THR A 162 -10.54 -2.58 -8.46
N LEU A 163 -9.82 -2.36 -7.36
CA LEU A 163 -9.36 -3.47 -6.51
C LEU A 163 -10.55 -4.06 -5.75
N PHE A 164 -11.40 -3.22 -5.16
CA PHE A 164 -12.59 -3.64 -4.43
C PHE A 164 -13.58 -4.38 -5.31
N GLU A 165 -13.89 -3.82 -6.50
CA GLU A 165 -14.71 -4.47 -7.50
C GLU A 165 -14.20 -5.88 -7.86
N ARG A 166 -12.91 -6.00 -8.16
CA ARG A 166 -12.29 -7.28 -8.52
C ARG A 166 -12.28 -8.29 -7.37
N ILE A 167 -12.13 -7.81 -6.13
CA ILE A 167 -12.22 -8.68 -4.94
C ILE A 167 -13.64 -9.23 -4.80
N LEU A 168 -14.68 -8.39 -4.93
CA LEU A 168 -16.08 -8.80 -4.87
C LEU A 168 -16.38 -9.87 -5.92
N GLN A 169 -16.09 -9.60 -7.18
CA GLN A 169 -16.30 -10.56 -8.28
C GLN A 169 -15.55 -11.88 -8.07
N ALA A 170 -14.33 -11.82 -7.58
CA ALA A 170 -13.54 -13.02 -7.36
C ALA A 170 -13.98 -13.80 -6.11
N ALA A 171 -14.44 -13.12 -5.07
CA ALA A 171 -14.96 -13.72 -3.85
C ALA A 171 -16.28 -14.45 -4.12
N GLU A 172 -17.21 -13.82 -4.82
CA GLU A 172 -18.46 -14.43 -5.26
C GLU A 172 -18.21 -15.71 -6.05
N LYS A 173 -17.39 -15.61 -7.12
CA LYS A 173 -17.07 -16.75 -8.00
C LYS A 173 -16.43 -17.93 -7.28
N LYS A 174 -15.68 -17.68 -6.21
CA LYS A 174 -14.91 -18.70 -5.46
C LYS A 174 -15.51 -19.05 -4.11
N ASN A 175 -16.65 -18.45 -3.77
CA ASN A 175 -17.30 -18.56 -2.46
C ASN A 175 -16.31 -18.31 -1.31
N ILE A 176 -15.61 -17.16 -1.37
CA ILE A 176 -14.65 -16.73 -0.35
C ILE A 176 -15.33 -15.74 0.59
N ASP A 177 -15.27 -16.03 1.89
CA ASP A 177 -15.80 -15.18 2.95
C ASP A 177 -14.97 -13.89 3.06
N LEU A 178 -15.64 -12.73 2.99
CA LEU A 178 -15.05 -11.40 3.16
C LEU A 178 -15.42 -10.78 4.52
N SER A 179 -16.20 -11.45 5.34
CA SER A 179 -16.64 -10.92 6.65
C SER A 179 -15.52 -10.54 7.62
N PRO A 180 -14.29 -11.09 7.55
CA PRO A 180 -13.18 -10.59 8.37
C PRO A 180 -12.75 -9.17 8.04
N VAL A 181 -13.07 -8.65 6.83
CA VAL A 181 -12.66 -7.30 6.43
C VAL A 181 -13.60 -6.27 7.05
N GLN A 182 -13.09 -5.57 8.04
CA GLN A 182 -13.84 -4.54 8.78
C GLN A 182 -13.87 -3.21 8.04
N ILE A 183 -12.76 -2.87 7.38
CA ILE A 183 -12.54 -1.55 6.79
C ILE A 183 -11.92 -1.68 5.41
N GLY A 184 -12.54 -1.03 4.43
CA GLY A 184 -11.95 -0.68 3.15
C GLY A 184 -11.75 0.84 3.08
N PHE A 185 -10.57 1.28 2.66
CA PHE A 185 -10.29 2.69 2.41
C PHE A 185 -9.90 2.85 0.94
N SER A 186 -10.73 3.56 0.19
CA SER A 186 -10.54 3.75 -1.26
C SER A 186 -9.98 5.13 -1.56
N GLY A 187 -9.00 5.21 -2.43
CA GLY A 187 -8.39 6.47 -2.85
C GLY A 187 -7.95 6.44 -4.31
N ALA A 188 -7.32 7.52 -4.75
CA ALA A 188 -6.75 7.73 -6.08
C ALA A 188 -7.75 7.89 -7.23
N SER A 189 -9.02 7.54 -7.08
CA SER A 189 -10.10 7.82 -8.04
C SER A 189 -11.45 7.74 -7.36
N SER A 190 -12.48 8.33 -7.98
CA SER A 190 -13.85 8.34 -7.46
C SER A 190 -14.39 6.94 -7.23
N LEU A 191 -15.03 6.74 -6.09
CA LEU A 191 -15.59 5.47 -5.66
C LEU A 191 -17.09 5.41 -6.01
N PRO A 192 -17.53 4.53 -6.93
CA PRO A 192 -18.94 4.33 -7.24
C PRO A 192 -19.73 3.88 -6.02
N LYS A 193 -20.95 4.43 -5.88
CA LYS A 193 -21.84 4.11 -4.76
C LYS A 193 -22.24 2.63 -4.74
N GLU A 194 -22.41 2.05 -5.91
CA GLU A 194 -22.75 0.64 -6.10
C GLU A 194 -21.68 -0.29 -5.50
N ILE A 195 -20.40 0.06 -5.66
CA ILE A 195 -19.28 -0.70 -5.08
C ILE A 195 -19.31 -0.60 -3.54
N ILE A 196 -19.65 0.57 -3.00
CA ILE A 196 -19.78 0.74 -1.54
C ILE A 196 -20.88 -0.19 -0.99
N GLU A 197 -22.06 -0.15 -1.61
CA GLU A 197 -23.23 -0.93 -1.16
C GLU A 197 -22.97 -2.45 -1.26
N GLU A 198 -22.36 -2.88 -2.35
CA GLU A 198 -22.03 -4.28 -2.58
C GLU A 198 -20.94 -4.75 -1.61
N TRP A 199 -19.88 -3.94 -1.40
CA TRP A 199 -18.81 -4.25 -0.46
C TRP A 199 -19.33 -4.41 0.97
N GLU A 200 -20.13 -3.47 1.43
CA GLU A 200 -20.66 -3.48 2.78
C GLU A 200 -21.66 -4.63 3.01
N ARG A 201 -22.39 -5.01 1.98
CA ARG A 201 -23.24 -6.21 2.02
C ARG A 201 -22.42 -7.48 2.12
N ALA A 202 -21.29 -7.56 1.39
CA ALA A 202 -20.45 -8.75 1.36
C ALA A 202 -19.56 -8.91 2.59
N THR A 203 -19.14 -7.80 3.22
CA THR A 203 -18.21 -7.82 4.36
C THR A 203 -18.89 -7.59 5.70
N GLY A 204 -19.99 -6.86 5.74
CA GLY A 204 -20.54 -6.27 6.96
C GLY A 204 -19.70 -5.10 7.50
N GLY A 205 -18.53 -4.83 6.88
CA GLY A 205 -17.64 -3.74 7.22
C GLY A 205 -17.99 -2.43 6.52
N ARG A 206 -17.07 -1.48 6.53
CA ARG A 206 -17.24 -0.17 5.88
C ARG A 206 -16.28 -0.01 4.71
N LEU A 207 -16.75 0.66 3.66
CA LEU A 207 -15.91 1.13 2.56
C LEU A 207 -16.06 2.64 2.44
N VAL A 208 -14.99 3.38 2.64
CA VAL A 208 -14.98 4.85 2.60
C VAL A 208 -13.99 5.36 1.57
N GLU A 209 -14.25 6.57 1.08
CA GLU A 209 -13.42 7.26 0.12
C GLU A 209 -12.58 8.31 0.80
N GLY A 210 -11.33 8.45 0.34
CA GLY A 210 -10.43 9.54 0.72
C GLY A 210 -9.75 10.15 -0.50
N TYR A 211 -9.32 11.39 -0.35
CA TYR A 211 -8.62 12.16 -1.37
C TYR A 211 -7.28 12.66 -0.84
N GLY A 212 -6.31 12.72 -1.74
CA GLY A 212 -5.00 13.23 -1.44
C GLY A 212 -4.11 13.31 -2.67
N LEU A 213 -2.92 13.83 -2.49
CA LEU A 213 -1.90 14.04 -3.49
C LEU A 213 -0.56 13.49 -2.98
N THR A 214 0.38 13.21 -3.87
CA THR A 214 1.74 12.83 -3.44
C THR A 214 2.35 13.91 -2.54
N GLU A 215 2.12 15.16 -2.88
CA GLU A 215 2.61 16.35 -2.16
C GLU A 215 1.98 16.55 -0.79
N THR A 216 0.91 15.83 -0.47
CA THR A 216 0.20 15.94 0.82
C THR A 216 0.42 14.74 1.77
N SER A 217 1.27 13.78 1.42
CA SER A 217 1.82 12.67 2.26
C SER A 217 0.92 11.47 2.61
N PRO A 218 -0.08 11.03 1.91
CA PRO A 218 -0.82 11.62 0.80
C PRO A 218 -2.19 12.15 1.15
N ILE A 219 -2.87 11.69 2.24
CA ILE A 219 -4.32 11.89 2.45
C ILE A 219 -4.59 13.14 3.26
N ILE A 220 -5.52 13.95 2.77
CA ILE A 220 -5.93 15.21 3.41
C ILE A 220 -7.42 15.28 3.70
N VAL A 221 -8.21 14.50 2.96
CA VAL A 221 -9.68 14.49 3.08
C VAL A 221 -10.15 13.06 3.08
N GLY A 222 -11.15 12.75 3.86
CA GLY A 222 -11.78 11.44 3.83
C GLY A 222 -13.23 11.48 4.32
N ASN A 223 -14.03 10.53 3.84
CA ASN A 223 -15.33 10.30 4.42
C ASN A 223 -15.18 9.70 5.83
N PRO A 224 -15.94 10.16 6.81
CA PRO A 224 -15.96 9.54 8.12
C PRO A 224 -16.54 8.13 8.03
N GLN A 225 -16.13 7.24 8.93
CA GLN A 225 -16.67 5.88 9.00
C GLN A 225 -17.96 5.78 9.82
N THR A 226 -18.58 6.91 10.09
CA THR A 226 -19.83 7.04 10.83
C THR A 226 -21.04 7.11 9.88
N ALA A 227 -22.24 7.24 10.46
CA ALA A 227 -23.48 7.46 9.72
C ALA A 227 -23.51 8.77 8.92
N ASP A 228 -22.63 9.74 9.29
CA ASP A 228 -22.55 11.05 8.63
C ASP A 228 -21.79 11.03 7.29
N ARG A 229 -21.24 9.89 6.91
CA ARG A 229 -20.57 9.74 5.63
C ARG A 229 -21.52 10.02 4.46
N ARG A 230 -20.97 10.58 3.40
CA ARG A 230 -21.72 10.92 2.18
C ARG A 230 -21.05 10.25 0.98
N PRO A 231 -21.53 9.08 0.53
CA PRO A 231 -21.04 8.45 -0.70
C PRO A 231 -21.12 9.38 -1.91
N GLY A 232 -20.06 9.40 -2.73
CA GLY A 232 -19.94 10.33 -3.87
C GLY A 232 -19.32 11.68 -3.53
N TYR A 233 -18.91 11.88 -2.27
CA TYR A 233 -18.12 13.02 -1.82
C TYR A 233 -16.78 12.51 -1.27
N ILE A 234 -15.72 13.30 -1.44
CA ILE A 234 -14.39 12.95 -0.91
C ILE A 234 -14.30 13.07 0.62
N GLY A 235 -15.28 13.68 1.27
CA GLY A 235 -15.36 13.79 2.71
C GLY A 235 -14.98 15.16 3.25
N ILE A 236 -14.44 15.19 4.46
CA ILE A 236 -14.02 16.38 5.20
C ILE A 236 -12.53 16.32 5.56
N PRO A 237 -11.87 17.44 5.88
CA PRO A 237 -10.45 17.45 6.20
C PRO A 237 -10.08 16.51 7.34
N PHE A 238 -8.92 15.88 7.23
CA PHE A 238 -8.32 15.11 8.31
C PHE A 238 -7.93 16.03 9.48
N PRO A 239 -7.72 15.50 10.70
CA PRO A 239 -7.27 16.29 11.82
C PRO A 239 -6.06 17.16 11.46
N ASP A 240 -6.00 18.38 11.98
CA ASP A 240 -4.92 19.35 11.75
C ASP A 240 -4.65 19.66 10.26
N THR A 241 -5.69 19.55 9.43
CA THR A 241 -5.61 19.87 8.00
C THR A 241 -6.52 21.06 7.66
N GLU A 242 -5.92 22.12 7.15
CA GLU A 242 -6.65 23.29 6.62
C GLU A 242 -6.77 23.18 5.09
N ILE A 243 -7.99 23.37 4.57
CA ILE A 243 -8.26 23.36 3.13
C ILE A 243 -8.88 24.70 2.73
N ARG A 244 -8.34 25.27 1.67
CA ARG A 244 -8.92 26.46 1.01
C ARG A 244 -9.35 26.06 -0.41
N ILE A 245 -10.54 26.50 -0.80
CA ILE A 245 -11.13 26.30 -2.12
C ILE A 245 -11.03 27.62 -2.89
#